data_ebaa9c683076ffb13be883265fb66439
#
_entry.id   ebaa9c683076ffb13be883265fb66439
#
_cell.length_a   1.000
_cell.length_b   1.000
_cell.length_c   1.000
_cell.angle_alpha   90.00
_cell.angle_beta   90.00
_cell.angle_gamma   90.00
#
_symmetry.space_group_name_H-M   'P 1'
#
loop_
_entity.id
_entity.type
_entity.pdbx_description
1 polymer ?
#
loop_
_entity_poly.entity_id
_entity_poly.type
_entity_poly.pdbx_seq_one_letter_code
_entity_poly.pdbx_strand_id
1 'polypeptide(L)'
;MKESDMNKVAVLYICTGKYDVFWKDFYISYEKYFLPDCEKHYYVFTDAAEIYMEKENSRIHKFYQESLGWPDNTLMRFHMFLRQKAELETYDYIFFMNANCQALDTITEEEFLPKKKDIIVVQHPGYYNKTNKQFAYDRNPKSTAYIPKGQGKYYVCGGVNGGRAQAFIQLMEELKHNIDVDKKNGELALWHDESHINHYVWTHDNYEVLPPSYCWPEDWNLPMPGKILIREK
;
A
#
# COMPACT_ATOMS: atom_id res chain seq x y z
N MET A 1 20.97 -20.84 3.44
CA MET A 1 20.79 -20.17 2.14
C MET A 1 21.97 -19.23 1.98
N LYS A 2 22.55 -19.11 0.79
CA LYS A 2 23.56 -18.09 0.53
C LYS A 2 22.84 -16.74 0.40
N GLU A 3 23.46 -15.63 0.82
CA GLU A 3 22.92 -14.26 0.72
C GLU A 3 22.41 -13.90 -0.70
N SER A 4 22.84 -14.63 -1.72
CA SER A 4 22.43 -14.45 -3.13
C SER A 4 21.04 -15.01 -3.49
N ASP A 5 20.35 -15.68 -2.54
CA ASP A 5 19.10 -16.39 -2.83
C ASP A 5 17.88 -15.76 -2.09
N MET A 6 18.08 -14.70 -1.29
CA MET A 6 16.98 -14.00 -0.61
C MET A 6 16.37 -12.94 -1.51
N ASN A 7 15.03 -12.91 -1.57
CA ASN A 7 14.32 -11.84 -2.23
C ASN A 7 14.54 -10.48 -1.53
N LYS A 8 14.78 -9.44 -2.30
CA LYS A 8 14.90 -8.06 -1.80
C LYS A 8 13.56 -7.35 -1.90
N VAL A 9 13.09 -6.84 -0.78
CA VAL A 9 11.78 -6.22 -0.64
C VAL A 9 11.92 -4.77 -0.20
N ALA A 10 11.40 -3.83 -0.98
CA ALA A 10 11.24 -2.44 -0.55
C ALA A 10 9.86 -2.26 0.10
N VAL A 11 9.83 -1.77 1.33
CA VAL A 11 8.61 -1.41 2.06
C VAL A 11 8.47 0.11 2.06
N LEU A 12 7.48 0.62 1.33
CA LEU A 12 7.17 2.04 1.23
C LEU A 12 6.26 2.46 2.38
N TYR A 13 6.63 3.51 3.10
CA TYR A 13 5.97 3.94 4.31
C TYR A 13 5.93 5.46 4.41
N ILE A 14 4.77 6.03 4.75
CA ILE A 14 4.60 7.48 4.94
C ILE A 14 4.10 7.72 6.35
N CYS A 15 4.85 8.48 7.15
CA CYS A 15 4.46 8.86 8.51
C CYS A 15 4.79 10.32 8.80
N THR A 16 3.99 11.23 8.23
CA THR A 16 4.14 12.67 8.46
C THR A 16 3.27 13.16 9.61
N GLY A 17 3.69 14.24 10.27
CA GLY A 17 2.99 14.83 11.40
C GLY A 17 2.82 13.81 12.54
N LYS A 18 1.61 13.71 13.09
CA LYS A 18 1.32 12.80 14.23
C LYS A 18 1.46 11.30 13.91
N TYR A 19 1.64 10.91 12.67
CA TYR A 19 1.72 9.49 12.28
C TYR A 19 3.10 8.86 12.52
N ASP A 20 4.12 9.65 12.84
CA ASP A 20 5.45 9.17 13.22
C ASP A 20 5.44 8.25 14.46
N VAL A 21 4.45 8.42 15.35
CA VAL A 21 4.24 7.58 16.53
C VAL A 21 4.04 6.09 16.21
N PHE A 22 3.56 5.77 15.00
CA PHE A 22 3.34 4.39 14.58
C PHE A 22 4.60 3.68 14.10
N TRP A 23 5.64 4.42 13.70
CA TRP A 23 6.83 3.86 13.06
C TRP A 23 7.51 2.77 13.89
N LYS A 24 7.74 3.01 15.17
CA LYS A 24 8.44 2.06 16.03
C LYS A 24 7.76 0.69 16.09
N ASP A 25 6.46 0.66 16.37
CA ASP A 25 5.69 -0.59 16.47
C ASP A 25 5.54 -1.27 15.11
N PHE A 26 5.34 -0.48 14.04
CA PHE A 26 5.37 -0.95 12.67
C PHE A 26 6.69 -1.67 12.38
N TYR A 27 7.82 -0.99 12.53
CA TYR A 27 9.15 -1.54 12.25
C TYR A 27 9.43 -2.83 13.03
N ILE A 28 9.21 -2.84 14.36
CA ILE A 28 9.45 -4.02 15.20
C ILE A 28 8.61 -5.21 14.74
N SER A 29 7.33 -4.99 14.46
CA SER A 29 6.43 -6.06 14.03
C SER A 29 6.75 -6.58 12.62
N TYR A 30 7.12 -5.69 11.70
CA TYR A 30 7.47 -6.06 10.33
C TYR A 30 8.83 -6.78 10.26
N GLU A 31 9.83 -6.36 11.03
CA GLU A 31 11.09 -7.12 11.12
C GLU A 31 10.85 -8.53 11.65
N LYS A 32 9.95 -8.69 12.61
CA LYS A 32 9.66 -9.97 13.25
C LYS A 32 8.79 -10.90 12.41
N TYR A 33 7.76 -10.38 11.78
CA TYR A 33 6.68 -11.19 11.24
C TYR A 33 6.47 -11.08 9.73
N PHE A 34 6.78 -9.93 9.12
CA PHE A 34 6.53 -9.73 7.70
C PHE A 34 7.69 -10.22 6.85
N LEU A 35 7.47 -11.25 6.03
CA LEU A 35 8.46 -11.85 5.13
C LEU A 35 9.82 -12.06 5.82
N PRO A 36 9.89 -12.89 6.88
CA PRO A 36 11.11 -13.01 7.71
C PRO A 36 12.32 -13.54 6.94
N ASP A 37 12.09 -14.27 5.84
CA ASP A 37 13.13 -14.85 4.99
C ASP A 37 13.59 -13.92 3.85
N CYS A 38 13.06 -12.67 3.78
CA CYS A 38 13.44 -11.65 2.80
C CYS A 38 14.38 -10.59 3.39
N GLU A 39 15.21 -10.01 2.54
CA GLU A 39 15.95 -8.78 2.86
C GLU A 39 15.01 -7.57 2.70
N LYS A 40 14.57 -6.98 3.82
CA LYS A 40 13.65 -5.85 3.81
C LYS A 40 14.39 -4.52 3.92
N HIS A 41 14.05 -3.57 3.04
CA HIS A 41 14.48 -2.18 3.09
C HIS A 41 13.25 -1.27 3.25
N TYR A 42 13.34 -0.31 4.15
CA TYR A 42 12.23 0.59 4.49
C TYR A 42 12.47 1.97 3.90
N TYR A 43 11.61 2.40 3.00
CA TYR A 43 11.60 3.73 2.39
C TYR A 43 10.61 4.60 3.15
N VAL A 44 11.10 5.37 4.10
CA VAL A 44 10.29 6.11 5.07
C VAL A 44 10.23 7.60 4.71
N PHE A 45 9.05 8.06 4.34
CA PHE A 45 8.77 9.45 4.00
C PHE A 45 8.14 10.14 5.21
N THR A 46 8.87 11.09 5.83
CA THR A 46 8.48 11.69 7.09
C THR A 46 9.05 13.10 7.26
N ASP A 47 8.39 13.92 8.06
CA ASP A 47 8.87 15.22 8.57
C ASP A 47 9.53 15.10 9.96
N ALA A 48 9.57 13.91 10.55
CA ALA A 48 10.24 13.66 11.82
C ALA A 48 11.76 13.87 11.70
N ALA A 49 12.34 14.55 12.68
CA ALA A 49 13.79 14.80 12.73
C ALA A 49 14.59 13.50 12.82
N GLU A 50 14.15 12.55 13.63
CA GLU A 50 14.73 11.21 13.80
C GLU A 50 13.61 10.18 13.90
N ILE A 51 13.89 8.95 13.44
CA ILE A 51 12.99 7.80 13.57
C ILE A 51 13.71 6.63 14.23
N TYR A 52 12.96 5.74 14.87
CA TYR A 52 13.51 4.58 15.57
C TYR A 52 14.39 3.72 14.66
N MET A 53 15.58 3.34 15.10
CA MET A 53 16.58 2.51 14.41
C MET A 53 17.19 3.12 13.12
N GLU A 54 16.96 4.40 12.82
CA GLU A 54 17.49 5.07 11.61
C GLU A 54 19.02 5.00 11.53
N LYS A 55 19.70 5.15 12.67
CA LYS A 55 21.18 5.18 12.73
C LYS A 55 21.78 3.79 12.87
N GLU A 56 21.02 2.83 13.38
CA GLU A 56 21.47 1.47 13.70
C GLU A 56 21.22 0.49 12.56
N ASN A 57 20.26 0.76 11.68
CA ASN A 57 19.91 -0.12 10.55
C ASN A 57 20.02 0.60 9.22
N SER A 58 21.08 0.29 8.45
CA SER A 58 21.32 0.86 7.11
C SER A 58 20.26 0.54 6.06
N ARG A 59 19.34 -0.40 6.35
CA ARG A 59 18.20 -0.73 5.50
C ARG A 59 17.00 0.22 5.69
N ILE A 60 17.11 1.21 6.58
CA ILE A 60 16.13 2.29 6.73
C ILE A 60 16.60 3.49 5.93
N HIS A 61 15.87 3.80 4.85
CA HIS A 61 16.09 4.95 3.97
C HIS A 61 15.07 6.03 4.30
N LYS A 62 15.48 7.04 5.08
CA LYS A 62 14.61 8.15 5.46
C LYS A 62 14.68 9.28 4.43
N PHE A 63 13.52 9.75 3.99
CA PHE A 63 13.36 10.87 3.08
C PHE A 63 12.49 11.94 3.74
N TYR A 64 12.95 13.18 3.67
CA TYR A 64 12.13 14.28 4.15
C TYR A 64 10.87 14.42 3.29
N GLN A 65 9.74 14.45 3.97
CA GLN A 65 8.44 14.71 3.40
C GLN A 65 7.61 15.54 4.38
N GLU A 66 7.27 16.77 3.99
CA GLU A 66 6.34 17.59 4.75
C GLU A 66 4.93 16.99 4.78
N SER A 67 4.17 17.27 5.83
CA SER A 67 2.76 16.92 5.89
C SER A 67 1.99 17.81 4.92
N LEU A 68 1.37 17.20 3.91
CA LEU A 68 0.57 17.89 2.90
C LEU A 68 -0.88 18.13 3.36
N GLY A 69 -1.26 17.58 4.53
CA GLY A 69 -2.63 17.60 5.01
C GLY A 69 -3.54 16.63 4.26
N TRP A 70 -4.81 16.61 4.65
CA TRP A 70 -5.85 15.81 4.01
C TRP A 70 -6.42 16.57 2.79
N PRO A 71 -6.63 15.92 1.63
CA PRO A 71 -6.39 14.50 1.34
C PRO A 71 -5.00 14.22 0.75
N ASP A 72 -4.15 15.23 0.55
CA ASP A 72 -2.93 15.12 -0.24
C ASP A 72 -1.89 14.19 0.38
N ASN A 73 -1.87 13.97 1.71
CA ASN A 73 -1.00 12.98 2.34
C ASN A 73 -1.23 11.55 1.81
N THR A 74 -2.44 11.22 1.35
CA THR A 74 -2.74 9.92 0.73
C THR A 74 -2.74 10.00 -0.79
N LEU A 75 -3.36 11.02 -1.36
CA LEU A 75 -3.52 11.19 -2.80
C LEU A 75 -2.16 11.31 -3.52
N MET A 76 -1.18 12.01 -2.93
CA MET A 76 0.11 12.29 -3.56
C MET A 76 1.18 11.23 -3.28
N ARG A 77 0.87 10.10 -2.65
CA ARG A 77 1.86 9.09 -2.26
C ARG A 77 2.65 8.52 -3.44
N PHE A 78 2.03 8.32 -4.60
CA PHE A 78 2.73 7.82 -5.78
C PHE A 78 3.76 8.81 -6.31
N HIS A 79 3.52 10.12 -6.18
CA HIS A 79 4.50 11.17 -6.48
C HIS A 79 5.69 11.11 -5.53
N MET A 80 5.44 10.84 -4.24
CA MET A 80 6.50 10.70 -3.23
C MET A 80 7.39 9.50 -3.55
N PHE A 81 6.78 8.33 -3.77
CA PHE A 81 7.50 7.07 -4.03
C PHE A 81 8.33 7.11 -5.31
N LEU A 82 7.77 7.64 -6.39
CA LEU A 82 8.44 7.71 -7.69
C LEU A 82 9.65 8.65 -7.72
N ARG A 83 9.86 9.47 -6.70
CA ARG A 83 11.14 10.20 -6.53
C ARG A 83 12.33 9.25 -6.34
N GLN A 84 12.07 8.02 -5.87
CA GLN A 84 13.07 6.99 -5.62
C GLN A 84 13.03 5.86 -6.68
N LYS A 85 12.41 6.11 -7.84
CA LYS A 85 12.18 5.09 -8.87
C LYS A 85 13.44 4.31 -9.22
N ALA A 86 14.57 4.99 -9.48
CA ALA A 86 15.82 4.36 -9.90
C ALA A 86 16.35 3.33 -8.88
N GLU A 87 16.21 3.60 -7.59
CA GLU A 87 16.58 2.66 -6.54
C GLU A 87 15.55 1.55 -6.40
N LEU A 88 14.26 1.87 -6.47
CA LEU A 88 13.17 0.91 -6.36
C LEU A 88 13.18 -0.14 -7.48
N GLU A 89 13.66 0.20 -8.67
CA GLU A 89 13.84 -0.73 -9.80
C GLU A 89 14.85 -1.88 -9.51
N THR A 90 15.69 -1.75 -8.47
CA THR A 90 16.69 -2.75 -8.09
C THR A 90 16.15 -3.84 -7.16
N TYR A 91 14.92 -3.71 -6.67
CA TYR A 91 14.27 -4.69 -5.78
C TYR A 91 13.50 -5.75 -6.58
N ASP A 92 13.29 -6.91 -5.95
CA ASP A 92 12.41 -7.95 -6.51
C ASP A 92 10.94 -7.60 -6.31
N TYR A 93 10.62 -7.05 -5.13
CA TYR A 93 9.26 -6.67 -4.74
C TYR A 93 9.22 -5.31 -4.05
N ILE A 94 8.11 -4.61 -4.24
CA ILE A 94 7.79 -3.35 -3.56
C ILE A 94 6.40 -3.46 -2.95
N PHE A 95 6.25 -3.10 -1.68
CA PHE A 95 4.96 -3.05 -1.00
C PHE A 95 4.77 -1.72 -0.30
N PHE A 96 3.60 -1.13 -0.46
CA PHE A 96 3.14 -0.01 0.36
C PHE A 96 2.33 -0.51 1.54
N MET A 97 2.62 0.05 2.71
CA MET A 97 1.92 -0.21 3.96
C MET A 97 1.54 1.11 4.63
N ASN A 98 0.28 1.24 5.03
CA ASN A 98 -0.19 2.41 5.78
C ASN A 98 0.56 2.58 7.11
N ALA A 99 0.71 3.81 7.58
CA ALA A 99 1.44 4.11 8.81
C ALA A 99 0.94 3.33 10.04
N ASN A 100 -0.37 3.13 10.14
CA ASN A 100 -1.00 2.43 11.25
C ASN A 100 -1.13 0.90 11.07
N CYS A 101 -0.39 0.32 10.11
CA CYS A 101 -0.29 -1.13 9.99
C CYS A 101 0.62 -1.72 11.07
N GLN A 102 0.25 -2.91 11.57
CA GLN A 102 1.08 -3.72 12.48
C GLN A 102 0.94 -5.20 12.11
N ALA A 103 2.04 -5.89 11.89
CA ALA A 103 2.01 -7.33 11.63
C ALA A 103 1.77 -8.08 12.95
N LEU A 104 0.77 -8.98 12.97
CA LEU A 104 0.37 -9.71 14.18
C LEU A 104 0.95 -11.12 14.26
N ASP A 105 1.23 -11.73 13.13
CA ASP A 105 1.69 -13.10 12.99
C ASP A 105 2.60 -13.24 11.78
N THR A 106 3.37 -14.33 11.70
CA THR A 106 4.26 -14.60 10.58
C THR A 106 3.51 -14.61 9.26
N ILE A 107 4.02 -13.82 8.33
CA ILE A 107 3.55 -13.69 6.96
C ILE A 107 4.67 -14.18 6.05
N THR A 108 4.50 -15.35 5.47
CA THR A 108 5.52 -16.00 4.63
C THR A 108 5.49 -15.50 3.19
N GLU A 109 6.58 -15.72 2.46
CA GLU A 109 6.63 -15.48 1.01
C GLU A 109 5.54 -16.26 0.28
N GLU A 110 5.31 -17.50 0.67
CA GLU A 110 4.32 -18.36 0.03
C GLU A 110 2.90 -17.80 0.17
N GLU A 111 2.56 -17.19 1.29
CA GLU A 111 1.20 -16.66 1.48
C GLU A 111 1.00 -15.25 0.95
N PHE A 112 2.06 -14.45 0.81
CA PHE A 112 1.92 -13.02 0.51
C PHE A 112 2.45 -12.59 -0.85
N LEU A 113 3.56 -13.16 -1.34
CA LEU A 113 4.12 -12.75 -2.63
C LEU A 113 3.24 -13.20 -3.81
N PRO A 114 3.17 -12.40 -4.88
CA PRO A 114 2.38 -12.74 -6.06
C PRO A 114 2.95 -13.99 -6.74
N LYS A 115 2.06 -14.94 -7.08
CA LYS A 115 2.43 -16.26 -7.65
C LYS A 115 2.19 -16.34 -9.15
N LYS A 116 0.99 -15.96 -9.59
CA LYS A 116 0.53 -16.10 -10.98
C LYS A 116 0.45 -14.76 -11.70
N LYS A 117 0.30 -13.71 -10.96
CA LYS A 117 0.17 -12.33 -11.42
C LYS A 117 1.29 -11.51 -10.79
N ASP A 118 1.37 -10.22 -11.06
CA ASP A 118 2.50 -9.41 -10.64
C ASP A 118 2.19 -8.48 -9.45
N ILE A 119 0.91 -8.16 -9.26
CA ILE A 119 0.42 -7.23 -8.25
C ILE A 119 -0.36 -7.97 -7.16
N ILE A 120 -0.20 -7.54 -5.92
CA ILE A 120 -1.00 -7.93 -4.77
C ILE A 120 -1.85 -6.73 -4.35
N VAL A 121 -3.14 -6.97 -4.16
CA VAL A 121 -4.09 -6.06 -3.52
C VAL A 121 -4.85 -6.79 -2.43
N VAL A 122 -5.35 -6.08 -1.44
CA VAL A 122 -6.09 -6.68 -0.31
C VAL A 122 -7.56 -6.28 -0.40
N GLN A 123 -8.44 -7.27 -0.29
CA GLN A 123 -9.88 -7.03 -0.27
C GLN A 123 -10.26 -6.20 0.96
N HIS A 124 -11.01 -5.13 0.75
CA HIS A 124 -11.37 -4.21 1.82
C HIS A 124 -12.33 -4.88 2.83
N PRO A 125 -12.04 -4.85 4.14
CA PRO A 125 -12.79 -5.56 5.17
C PRO A 125 -14.26 -5.14 5.25
N GLY A 126 -14.61 -3.90 4.90
CA GLY A 126 -16.00 -3.43 4.84
C GLY A 126 -16.81 -3.91 3.63
N TYR A 127 -16.16 -4.57 2.65
CA TYR A 127 -16.80 -4.94 1.39
C TYR A 127 -16.60 -6.40 0.97
N TYR A 128 -15.85 -7.21 1.72
CA TYR A 128 -15.52 -8.59 1.34
C TYR A 128 -16.73 -9.50 1.14
N ASN A 129 -17.84 -9.21 1.82
CA ASN A 129 -19.10 -9.95 1.76
C ASN A 129 -20.22 -9.19 1.00
N LYS A 130 -19.85 -8.15 0.23
CA LYS A 130 -20.79 -7.31 -0.52
C LYS A 130 -20.69 -7.57 -2.02
N THR A 131 -21.70 -7.12 -2.74
CA THR A 131 -21.73 -7.15 -4.21
C THR A 131 -21.28 -5.82 -4.79
N ASN A 132 -20.95 -5.81 -6.08
CA ASN A 132 -20.52 -4.59 -6.81
C ASN A 132 -21.55 -3.44 -6.81
N LYS A 133 -22.81 -3.73 -6.52
CA LYS A 133 -23.86 -2.70 -6.34
C LYS A 133 -23.68 -1.88 -5.07
N GLN A 134 -22.95 -2.44 -4.09
CA GLN A 134 -22.72 -1.86 -2.76
C GLN A 134 -21.31 -1.28 -2.59
N PHE A 135 -20.42 -1.50 -3.58
CA PHE A 135 -19.06 -0.99 -3.54
C PHE A 135 -19.01 0.53 -3.66
N ALA A 136 -18.18 1.15 -2.83
CA ALA A 136 -17.98 2.61 -2.80
C ALA A 136 -17.04 3.11 -3.91
N TYR A 137 -17.19 2.57 -5.12
CA TYR A 137 -16.43 3.04 -6.29
C TYR A 137 -16.75 4.49 -6.62
N ASP A 138 -15.80 5.18 -7.21
CA ASP A 138 -16.06 6.49 -7.79
C ASP A 138 -17.07 6.38 -8.94
N ARG A 139 -18.12 7.17 -8.85
CA ARG A 139 -19.22 7.19 -9.84
C ARG A 139 -19.30 8.51 -10.59
N ASN A 140 -18.30 9.39 -10.41
CA ASN A 140 -18.19 10.63 -11.16
C ASN A 140 -17.55 10.35 -12.54
N PRO A 141 -18.29 10.48 -13.66
CA PRO A 141 -17.77 10.15 -14.99
C PRO A 141 -16.69 11.14 -15.48
N LYS A 142 -16.42 12.21 -14.73
CA LYS A 142 -15.32 13.14 -15.03
C LYS A 142 -14.01 12.74 -14.38
N SER A 143 -14.05 11.91 -13.34
CA SER A 143 -12.86 11.37 -12.68
C SER A 143 -12.25 10.23 -13.49
N THR A 144 -10.94 10.17 -13.56
CA THR A 144 -10.20 9.03 -14.13
C THR A 144 -10.34 7.75 -13.30
N ALA A 145 -10.84 7.85 -12.06
CA ALA A 145 -11.17 6.71 -11.20
C ALA A 145 -12.60 6.17 -11.38
N TYR A 146 -13.36 6.69 -12.36
CA TYR A 146 -14.74 6.30 -12.60
C TYR A 146 -14.92 4.81 -12.94
N ILE A 147 -15.83 4.15 -12.22
CA ILE A 147 -16.27 2.78 -12.52
C ILE A 147 -17.81 2.78 -12.71
N PRO A 148 -18.36 2.29 -13.84
CA PRO A 148 -19.81 2.25 -14.07
C PRO A 148 -20.56 1.37 -13.05
N LYS A 149 -21.84 1.67 -12.79
CA LYS A 149 -22.68 0.84 -11.93
C LYS A 149 -22.77 -0.60 -12.44
N GLY A 150 -22.70 -1.57 -11.53
CA GLY A 150 -22.77 -2.99 -11.85
C GLY A 150 -21.48 -3.58 -12.38
N GLN A 151 -20.43 -2.77 -12.54
CA GLN A 151 -19.10 -3.22 -12.91
C GLN A 151 -18.21 -3.43 -11.68
N GLY A 152 -17.08 -4.13 -11.88
CA GLY A 152 -16.12 -4.46 -10.84
C GLY A 152 -16.45 -5.76 -10.12
N LYS A 153 -15.40 -6.44 -9.64
CA LYS A 153 -15.46 -7.75 -8.99
C LYS A 153 -15.07 -7.68 -7.51
N TYR A 154 -14.10 -6.85 -7.18
CA TYR A 154 -13.56 -6.69 -5.84
C TYR A 154 -13.51 -5.21 -5.47
N TYR A 155 -13.75 -4.89 -4.20
CA TYR A 155 -13.40 -3.60 -3.63
C TYR A 155 -12.16 -3.79 -2.76
N VAL A 156 -11.06 -3.13 -3.10
CA VAL A 156 -9.76 -3.30 -2.44
C VAL A 156 -9.39 -2.07 -1.62
N CYS A 157 -8.66 -2.29 -0.51
CA CYS A 157 -8.22 -1.21 0.36
C CYS A 157 -6.97 -0.51 -0.20
N GLY A 158 -6.86 0.79 0.03
CA GLY A 158 -5.69 1.58 -0.35
C GLY A 158 -4.46 1.37 0.54
N GLY A 159 -4.62 0.81 1.74
CA GLY A 159 -3.60 0.80 2.78
C GLY A 159 -2.54 -0.30 2.68
N VAL A 160 -2.79 -1.36 1.90
CA VAL A 160 -1.86 -2.50 1.71
C VAL A 160 -1.92 -2.93 0.25
N ASN A 161 -0.86 -2.72 -0.49
CA ASN A 161 -0.74 -3.14 -1.89
C ASN A 161 0.73 -3.14 -2.33
N GLY A 162 1.04 -3.83 -3.42
CA GLY A 162 2.39 -3.94 -3.95
C GLY A 162 2.52 -5.06 -4.95
N GLY A 163 3.73 -5.59 -5.12
CA GLY A 163 3.98 -6.71 -6.01
C GLY A 163 5.41 -6.75 -6.53
N ARG A 164 5.62 -7.37 -7.69
CA ARG A 164 6.91 -7.35 -8.38
C ARG A 164 7.30 -5.91 -8.69
N ALA A 165 8.55 -5.56 -8.43
CA ALA A 165 8.99 -4.17 -8.45
C ALA A 165 8.64 -3.44 -9.76
N GLN A 166 8.97 -4.02 -10.90
CA GLN A 166 8.69 -3.41 -12.21
C GLN A 166 7.20 -3.17 -12.43
N ALA A 167 6.35 -4.14 -12.10
CA ALA A 167 4.90 -4.03 -12.28
C ALA A 167 4.28 -2.99 -11.32
N PHE A 168 4.77 -2.94 -10.08
CA PHE A 168 4.26 -1.97 -9.11
C PHE A 168 4.72 -0.54 -9.44
N ILE A 169 5.92 -0.35 -9.99
CA ILE A 169 6.37 0.95 -10.52
C ILE A 169 5.46 1.42 -11.66
N GLN A 170 5.11 0.54 -12.61
CA GLN A 170 4.18 0.86 -13.70
C GLN A 170 2.80 1.25 -13.17
N LEU A 171 2.28 0.51 -12.17
CA LEU A 171 1.05 0.87 -11.47
C LEU A 171 1.15 2.26 -10.86
N MET A 172 2.22 2.55 -10.10
CA MET A 172 2.40 3.87 -9.48
C MET A 172 2.47 5.01 -10.51
N GLU A 173 3.11 4.79 -11.66
CA GLU A 173 3.18 5.76 -12.76
C GLU A 173 1.81 6.03 -13.38
N GLU A 174 1.02 4.98 -13.61
CA GLU A 174 -0.35 5.10 -14.13
C GLU A 174 -1.24 5.87 -13.14
N LEU A 175 -1.22 5.48 -11.86
CA LEU A 175 -2.06 6.13 -10.85
C LEU A 175 -1.65 7.58 -10.61
N LYS A 176 -0.35 7.87 -10.60
CA LYS A 176 0.16 9.24 -10.57
C LYS A 176 -0.37 10.06 -11.74
N HIS A 177 -0.29 9.52 -12.95
CA HIS A 177 -0.79 10.19 -14.16
C HIS A 177 -2.29 10.50 -14.04
N ASN A 178 -3.09 9.53 -13.64
CA ASN A 178 -4.54 9.66 -13.48
C ASN A 178 -4.90 10.72 -12.44
N ILE A 179 -4.21 10.74 -11.30
CA ILE A 179 -4.38 11.77 -10.26
C ILE A 179 -4.01 13.16 -10.81
N ASP A 180 -2.93 13.29 -11.57
CA ASP A 180 -2.53 14.56 -12.17
C ASP A 180 -3.58 15.08 -13.18
N VAL A 181 -4.18 14.18 -13.97
CA VAL A 181 -5.29 14.51 -14.89
C VAL A 181 -6.51 15.02 -14.13
N ASP A 182 -6.93 14.30 -13.07
CA ASP A 182 -8.07 14.70 -12.25
C ASP A 182 -7.81 16.07 -11.59
N LYS A 183 -6.65 16.25 -10.95
CA LYS A 183 -6.28 17.56 -10.33
C LYS A 183 -6.29 18.69 -11.35
N LYS A 184 -5.76 18.48 -12.55
CA LYS A 184 -5.77 19.48 -13.63
C LYS A 184 -7.19 19.87 -14.06
N ASN A 185 -8.13 18.92 -14.01
CA ASN A 185 -9.52 19.12 -14.40
C ASN A 185 -10.39 19.61 -13.23
N GLY A 186 -9.81 19.82 -12.04
CA GLY A 186 -10.53 20.21 -10.82
C GLY A 186 -11.38 19.08 -10.23
N GLU A 187 -11.07 17.83 -10.56
CA GLU A 187 -11.75 16.65 -10.05
C GLU A 187 -10.97 16.03 -8.88
N LEU A 188 -11.70 15.44 -7.95
CA LEU A 188 -11.14 14.71 -6.81
C LEU A 188 -11.90 13.38 -6.67
N ALA A 189 -11.18 12.27 -6.80
CA ALA A 189 -11.77 10.95 -6.68
C ALA A 189 -12.34 10.72 -5.26
N LEU A 190 -13.46 10.02 -5.16
CA LEU A 190 -14.28 9.86 -3.94
C LEU A 190 -13.48 9.43 -2.72
N TRP A 191 -12.63 8.39 -2.88
CA TRP A 191 -11.73 7.87 -1.85
C TRP A 191 -10.27 8.03 -2.28
N HIS A 192 -9.97 9.15 -2.95
CA HIS A 192 -8.63 9.58 -3.31
C HIS A 192 -7.85 8.47 -4.04
N ASP A 193 -6.66 8.14 -3.56
CA ASP A 193 -5.80 7.09 -4.10
C ASP A 193 -6.46 5.70 -4.12
N GLU A 194 -7.31 5.36 -3.13
CA GLU A 194 -8.03 4.08 -3.10
C GLU A 194 -9.00 3.94 -4.28
N SER A 195 -9.68 5.04 -4.68
CA SER A 195 -10.53 5.03 -5.87
C SER A 195 -9.74 4.73 -7.15
N HIS A 196 -8.57 5.31 -7.30
CA HIS A 196 -7.69 5.05 -8.44
C HIS A 196 -7.15 3.61 -8.44
N ILE A 197 -6.79 3.04 -7.28
CA ILE A 197 -6.40 1.62 -7.17
C ILE A 197 -7.57 0.71 -7.58
N ASN A 198 -8.78 1.00 -7.12
CA ASN A 198 -9.96 0.22 -7.49
C ASN A 198 -10.27 0.31 -8.98
N HIS A 199 -10.04 1.46 -9.62
CA HIS A 199 -10.14 1.61 -11.06
C HIS A 199 -9.10 0.77 -11.80
N TYR A 200 -7.84 0.75 -11.33
CA TYR A 200 -6.80 -0.11 -11.87
C TYR A 200 -7.20 -1.59 -11.79
N VAL A 201 -7.67 -2.06 -10.65
CA VAL A 201 -8.16 -3.43 -10.45
C VAL A 201 -9.34 -3.77 -11.36
N TRP A 202 -10.18 -2.79 -11.70
CA TRP A 202 -11.29 -2.99 -12.63
C TRP A 202 -10.82 -3.09 -14.09
N THR A 203 -9.80 -2.35 -14.48
CA THR A 203 -9.32 -2.26 -15.88
C THR A 203 -8.21 -3.23 -16.23
N HIS A 204 -7.51 -3.79 -15.25
CA HIS A 204 -6.39 -4.73 -15.44
C HIS A 204 -6.72 -6.12 -14.88
N ASP A 205 -5.88 -7.11 -15.24
CA ASP A 205 -6.00 -8.48 -14.74
C ASP A 205 -4.70 -9.05 -14.17
N ASN A 206 -3.66 -8.22 -14.03
CA ASN A 206 -2.32 -8.60 -13.57
C ASN A 206 -2.17 -8.61 -12.03
N TYR A 207 -3.25 -8.80 -11.28
CA TYR A 207 -3.26 -8.76 -9.82
C TYR A 207 -3.83 -10.04 -9.19
N GLU A 208 -3.41 -10.31 -7.97
CA GLU A 208 -3.99 -11.28 -7.04
C GLU A 208 -4.62 -10.56 -5.85
N VAL A 209 -5.76 -11.08 -5.36
CA VAL A 209 -6.50 -10.46 -4.26
C VAL A 209 -6.30 -11.30 -3.00
N LEU A 210 -5.67 -10.72 -1.99
CA LEU A 210 -5.56 -11.30 -0.66
C LEU A 210 -6.82 -11.03 0.17
N PRO A 211 -7.13 -11.89 1.15
CA PRO A 211 -8.28 -11.73 2.02
C PRO A 211 -8.13 -10.52 2.97
N PRO A 212 -9.23 -10.06 3.61
CA PRO A 212 -9.21 -8.96 4.57
C PRO A 212 -8.31 -9.16 5.80
N SER A 213 -7.82 -10.39 6.04
CA SER A 213 -6.82 -10.69 7.08
C SER A 213 -5.59 -9.79 7.03
N TYR A 214 -5.23 -9.28 5.84
CA TYR A 214 -4.09 -8.39 5.63
C TYR A 214 -4.46 -6.90 5.68
N CYS A 215 -5.69 -6.57 6.09
CA CYS A 215 -6.16 -5.21 6.33
C CYS A 215 -7.23 -5.24 7.44
N TRP A 216 -6.85 -5.78 8.61
CA TRP A 216 -7.73 -6.06 9.74
C TRP A 216 -7.92 -4.82 10.61
N PRO A 217 -9.11 -4.19 10.66
CA PRO A 217 -9.34 -3.05 11.55
C PRO A 217 -9.35 -3.47 13.03
N GLU A 218 -8.71 -2.68 13.90
CA GLU A 218 -8.48 -3.00 15.32
C GLU A 218 -9.77 -3.36 16.08
N ASP A 219 -10.83 -2.61 15.86
CA ASP A 219 -12.10 -2.79 16.62
C ASP A 219 -13.13 -3.67 15.91
N TRP A 220 -12.75 -4.31 14.81
CA TRP A 220 -13.69 -5.15 14.06
C TRP A 220 -13.54 -6.62 14.44
N ASN A 221 -14.68 -7.29 14.57
CA ASN A 221 -14.74 -8.74 14.75
C ASN A 221 -15.07 -9.41 13.40
N LEU A 222 -14.03 -9.71 12.61
CA LEU A 222 -14.17 -10.41 11.34
C LEU A 222 -14.07 -11.94 11.53
N PRO A 223 -14.70 -12.74 10.66
CA PRO A 223 -14.75 -14.21 10.81
C PRO A 223 -13.47 -14.93 10.31
N MET A 224 -12.35 -14.22 10.22
CA MET A 224 -11.04 -14.77 9.86
C MET A 224 -9.97 -14.20 10.81
N PRO A 225 -8.81 -14.85 10.99
CA PRO A 225 -7.73 -14.29 11.80
C PRO A 225 -7.09 -13.07 11.11
N GLY A 226 -6.73 -12.05 11.90
CA GLY A 226 -5.95 -10.91 11.42
C GLY A 226 -4.48 -11.26 11.25
N LYS A 227 -3.88 -10.84 10.14
CA LYS A 227 -2.43 -10.93 9.85
C LYS A 227 -1.76 -9.57 9.91
N ILE A 228 -2.40 -8.56 9.33
CA ILE A 228 -1.96 -7.15 9.43
C ILE A 228 -3.10 -6.35 10.06
N LEU A 229 -2.85 -5.85 11.26
CA LEU A 229 -3.76 -4.98 12.00
C LEU A 229 -3.70 -3.56 11.42
N ILE A 230 -4.85 -2.93 11.27
CA ILE A 230 -4.99 -1.50 11.00
C ILE A 230 -5.43 -0.85 12.31
N ARG A 231 -4.49 -0.22 13.00
CA ARG A 231 -4.71 0.43 14.28
C ARG A 231 -5.55 1.70 14.13
N GLU A 232 -6.25 2.08 15.17
CA GLU A 232 -6.94 3.37 15.23
C GLU A 232 -5.94 4.55 15.15
N LYS A 233 -6.40 5.70 14.58
CA LYS A 233 -5.57 6.89 14.28
C LYS A 233 -5.78 7.99 15.31
#